data_ed246d589f221fe213269e8bf1c4cb64
#
_entry.id   ed246d589f221fe213269e8bf1c4cb64
#
_cell.length_a   1.000
_cell.length_b   1.000
_cell.length_c   1.000
_cell.angle_alpha   90.00
_cell.angle_beta   90.00
_cell.angle_gamma   90.00
#
_symmetry.space_group_name_H-M   'P 1'
#
loop_
_entity.id
_entity.type
_entity.pdbx_description
1 polymer ?
#
loop_
_entity_poly.entity_id
_entity_poly.type
_entity_poly.pdbx_seq_one_letter_code
_entity_poly.pdbx_strand_id
1 'polypeptide(L)'
;MKKLTIEYPLTTQSPNIVWSMISTAEGMQKWLADKVTSDGESLTFTWGHPWTDRDTKTLQVVERVKHSHIRMKWDYQEEDPMAFWEIRIERSELTGNLNLLITDYADAEDIDDLRGIWDDNLDRLHRVSGL
;
A
#
# COMPACT_ATOMS: atom_id res chain seq x y z
N MET A 1 -2.44 -4.80 -18.46
CA MET A 1 -2.25 -5.18 -17.05
C MET A 1 -3.52 -5.75 -16.46
N LYS A 2 -3.37 -6.63 -15.51
CA LYS A 2 -4.50 -7.19 -14.76
C LYS A 2 -4.60 -6.57 -13.38
N LYS A 3 -5.82 -6.42 -12.89
CA LYS A 3 -6.13 -5.90 -11.56
C LYS A 3 -5.97 -7.00 -10.53
N LEU A 4 -5.23 -6.70 -9.46
CA LEU A 4 -5.13 -7.54 -8.27
C LEU A 4 -5.87 -6.86 -7.13
N THR A 5 -6.75 -7.59 -6.45
CA THR A 5 -7.46 -7.11 -5.28
C THR A 5 -7.19 -8.06 -4.13
N ILE A 6 -6.76 -7.52 -2.99
CA ILE A 6 -6.51 -8.29 -1.77
C ILE A 6 -7.33 -7.68 -0.64
N GLU A 7 -8.09 -8.51 0.07
CA GLU A 7 -8.78 -8.12 1.28
C GLU A 7 -8.04 -8.73 2.47
N TYR A 8 -7.68 -7.90 3.44
CA TYR A 8 -6.94 -8.33 4.62
C TYR A 8 -7.67 -7.89 5.89
N PRO A 9 -8.20 -8.84 6.68
CA PRO A 9 -8.88 -8.50 7.94
C PRO A 9 -7.89 -8.03 9.00
N LEU A 10 -8.25 -6.96 9.69
CA LEU A 10 -7.48 -6.41 10.80
C LEU A 10 -8.12 -6.79 12.13
N THR A 11 -7.37 -6.61 13.22
CA THR A 11 -7.88 -6.92 14.57
C THR A 11 -8.38 -5.69 15.31
N THR A 12 -8.33 -4.51 14.67
CA THR A 12 -8.70 -3.24 15.28
C THR A 12 -10.06 -2.74 14.77
N GLN A 13 -10.71 -1.91 15.58
CA GLN A 13 -11.88 -1.13 15.20
C GLN A 13 -11.56 0.37 15.08
N SER A 14 -10.29 0.76 15.30
CA SER A 14 -9.86 2.16 15.30
C SER A 14 -9.32 2.58 13.94
N PRO A 15 -10.04 3.46 13.21
CA PRO A 15 -9.56 3.92 11.90
C PRO A 15 -8.34 4.85 12.00
N ASN A 16 -8.10 5.51 13.13
CA ASN A 16 -6.98 6.43 13.29
C ASN A 16 -5.63 5.74 13.16
N ILE A 17 -5.48 4.58 13.82
CA ILE A 17 -4.23 3.82 13.79
C ILE A 17 -3.97 3.31 12.38
N VAL A 18 -4.99 2.75 11.75
CA VAL A 18 -4.89 2.22 10.38
C VAL A 18 -4.57 3.34 9.40
N TRP A 19 -5.26 4.47 9.54
CA TRP A 19 -5.05 5.62 8.65
C TRP A 19 -3.61 6.13 8.71
N SER A 20 -3.00 6.21 9.89
CA SER A 20 -1.61 6.65 10.03
C SER A 20 -0.63 5.71 9.31
N MET A 21 -0.93 4.42 9.28
CA MET A 21 -0.08 3.41 8.63
C MET A 21 -0.17 3.44 7.10
N ILE A 22 -1.26 3.91 6.54
CA ILE A 22 -1.48 3.88 5.09
C ILE A 22 -1.39 5.25 4.42
N SER A 23 -1.39 6.34 5.19
CA SER A 23 -1.49 7.69 4.62
C SER A 23 -0.26 8.57 4.85
N THR A 24 0.68 8.16 5.68
CA THR A 24 1.89 8.92 5.96
C THR A 24 3.12 8.18 5.50
N ALA A 25 4.17 8.93 5.09
CA ALA A 25 5.44 8.33 4.71
C ALA A 25 6.04 7.52 5.85
N GLU A 26 5.99 8.05 7.09
CA GLU A 26 6.47 7.36 8.27
C GLU A 26 5.72 6.05 8.53
N GLY A 27 4.40 6.05 8.44
CA GLY A 27 3.58 4.85 8.60
C GLY A 27 3.84 3.82 7.50
N MET A 28 3.88 4.25 6.26
CA MET A 28 4.15 3.38 5.11
C MET A 28 5.54 2.73 5.18
N GLN A 29 6.54 3.45 5.69
CA GLN A 29 7.91 2.92 5.84
C GLN A 29 7.98 1.73 6.78
N LYS A 30 7.03 1.59 7.68
CA LYS A 30 7.02 0.49 8.64
C LYS A 30 6.70 -0.85 8.00
N TRP A 31 6.01 -0.86 6.86
CA TRP A 31 5.53 -2.11 6.28
C TRP A 31 5.61 -2.22 4.75
N LEU A 32 5.65 -1.11 4.02
CA LEU A 32 5.59 -1.15 2.56
C LEU A 32 6.96 -1.14 1.88
N ALA A 33 7.97 -0.51 2.50
CA ALA A 33 9.30 -0.38 1.91
C ALA A 33 10.33 -0.16 3.01
N ASP A 34 11.60 -0.25 2.66
CA ASP A 34 12.70 0.03 3.60
C ASP A 34 12.79 1.51 3.92
N LYS A 35 12.46 2.35 2.95
CA LYS A 35 12.43 3.80 3.13
C LYS A 35 11.28 4.40 2.32
N VAL A 36 10.56 5.34 2.92
CA VAL A 36 9.53 6.12 2.25
C VAL A 36 9.74 7.59 2.58
N THR A 37 9.84 8.42 1.57
CA THR A 37 9.94 9.86 1.72
C THR A 37 8.80 10.55 0.99
N SER A 38 8.40 11.73 1.48
CA SER A 38 7.34 12.52 0.85
C SER A 38 7.86 13.88 0.43
N ASP A 39 7.36 14.36 -0.71
CA ASP A 39 7.57 15.70 -1.21
C ASP A 39 6.25 16.19 -1.80
N GLY A 40 5.48 16.93 -0.99
CA GLY A 40 4.13 17.31 -1.34
C GLY A 40 3.22 16.08 -1.52
N GLU A 41 2.65 15.92 -2.70
CA GLU A 41 1.82 14.77 -3.04
C GLU A 41 2.59 13.63 -3.73
N SER A 42 3.93 13.71 -3.74
CA SER A 42 4.79 12.63 -4.25
C SER A 42 5.34 11.79 -3.11
N LEU A 43 5.28 10.47 -3.27
CA LEU A 43 5.87 9.52 -2.33
C LEU A 43 6.91 8.69 -3.06
N THR A 44 8.12 8.63 -2.48
CA THR A 44 9.22 7.84 -3.03
C THR A 44 9.48 6.65 -2.11
N PHE A 45 9.37 5.45 -2.68
CA PHE A 45 9.59 4.19 -1.98
C PHE A 45 10.93 3.61 -2.41
N THR A 46 11.74 3.19 -1.45
CA THR A 46 13.04 2.56 -1.69
C THR A 46 13.08 1.20 -1.01
N TRP A 47 13.44 0.17 -1.77
CA TRP A 47 13.66 -1.18 -1.27
C TRP A 47 15.15 -1.52 -1.43
N GLY A 48 15.70 -2.26 -0.46
CA GLY A 48 17.11 -2.64 -0.43
C GLY A 48 17.98 -1.69 0.38
N HIS A 49 19.22 -2.12 0.62
CA HIS A 49 20.19 -1.37 1.41
C HIS A 49 21.10 -0.49 0.54
N PRO A 50 21.74 0.56 1.09
CA PRO A 50 22.58 1.47 0.30
C PRO A 50 23.75 0.81 -0.45
N TRP A 51 24.25 -0.33 0.02
CA TRP A 51 25.36 -1.05 -0.57
C TRP A 51 24.96 -2.32 -1.32
N THR A 52 23.67 -2.54 -1.54
CA THR A 52 23.13 -3.62 -2.34
C THR A 52 22.26 -3.04 -3.46
N ASP A 53 21.70 -3.90 -4.30
CA ASP A 53 20.76 -3.45 -5.32
C ASP A 53 19.58 -2.75 -4.67
N ARG A 54 19.30 -1.55 -5.15
CA ARG A 54 18.19 -0.72 -4.66
C ARG A 54 17.17 -0.55 -5.76
N ASP A 55 15.93 -0.69 -5.41
CA ASP A 55 14.80 -0.35 -6.28
C ASP A 55 14.07 0.85 -5.67
N THR A 56 13.93 1.91 -6.44
CA THR A 56 13.30 3.15 -6.01
C THR A 56 12.20 3.51 -6.99
N LYS A 57 11.00 3.77 -6.46
CA LYS A 57 9.83 4.15 -7.26
C LYS A 57 9.11 5.32 -6.63
N THR A 58 8.64 6.23 -7.48
CA THR A 58 7.89 7.41 -7.06
C THR A 58 6.45 7.29 -7.53
N LEU A 59 5.52 7.57 -6.61
CA LEU A 59 4.08 7.58 -6.87
C LEU A 59 3.52 8.97 -6.56
N GLN A 60 2.55 9.39 -7.37
CA GLN A 60 1.78 10.60 -7.10
C GLN A 60 0.49 10.24 -6.39
N VAL A 61 0.21 10.92 -5.27
CA VAL A 61 -1.06 10.78 -4.57
C VAL A 61 -2.11 11.53 -5.39
N VAL A 62 -3.10 10.80 -5.89
CA VAL A 62 -4.18 11.38 -6.70
C VAL A 62 -5.47 11.55 -5.92
N GLU A 63 -5.63 10.80 -4.82
CA GLU A 63 -6.79 10.92 -3.95
C GLU A 63 -6.42 10.50 -2.54
N ARG A 64 -6.79 11.31 -1.56
CA ARG A 64 -6.59 11.02 -0.13
C ARG A 64 -7.85 11.45 0.62
N VAL A 65 -8.58 10.48 1.15
CA VAL A 65 -9.79 10.72 1.93
C VAL A 65 -9.57 10.14 3.32
N LYS A 66 -9.50 11.01 4.31
CA LYS A 66 -9.17 10.64 5.70
C LYS A 66 -10.08 9.53 6.21
N HIS A 67 -9.46 8.49 6.80
CA HIS A 67 -10.11 7.30 7.34
C HIS A 67 -10.82 6.43 6.30
N SER A 68 -10.65 6.73 5.01
CA SER A 68 -11.25 5.99 3.92
C SER A 68 -10.20 5.31 3.05
N HIS A 69 -9.45 6.08 2.29
CA HIS A 69 -8.50 5.50 1.35
C HIS A 69 -7.44 6.48 0.89
N ILE A 70 -6.36 5.92 0.33
CA ILE A 70 -5.35 6.64 -0.43
C ILE A 70 -5.18 5.95 -1.78
N ARG A 71 -5.19 6.74 -2.85
CA ARG A 71 -4.98 6.26 -4.22
C ARG A 71 -3.78 6.97 -4.81
N MET A 72 -2.92 6.20 -5.46
CA MET A 72 -1.68 6.69 -6.03
C MET A 72 -1.47 6.15 -7.43
N LYS A 73 -0.74 6.90 -8.26
CA LYS A 73 -0.33 6.48 -9.60
C LYS A 73 1.18 6.55 -9.72
N TRP A 74 1.74 5.62 -10.49
CA TRP A 74 3.15 5.62 -10.82
C TRP A 74 3.49 6.86 -11.66
N ASP A 75 4.62 7.49 -11.38
CA ASP A 75 5.04 8.72 -12.03
C ASP A 75 5.32 8.57 -13.52
N TYR A 76 5.69 7.37 -13.94
CA TYR A 76 6.12 7.06 -15.31
C TYR A 76 5.22 6.04 -16.00
N GLN A 77 3.96 6.03 -15.68
CA GLN A 77 3.05 4.99 -16.15
C GLN A 77 2.56 5.26 -17.56
N GLU A 78 3.31 4.77 -18.53
CA GLU A 78 3.00 4.91 -19.94
C GLU A 78 2.19 3.71 -20.49
N GLU A 79 2.36 2.52 -19.90
CA GLU A 79 1.78 1.27 -20.41
C GLU A 79 0.29 1.12 -20.12
N ASP A 80 -0.17 1.58 -18.96
CA ASP A 80 -1.57 1.52 -18.60
C ASP A 80 -1.98 2.74 -17.76
N PRO A 81 -2.50 3.80 -18.42
CA PRO A 81 -2.87 5.02 -17.70
C PRO A 81 -4.07 4.84 -16.77
N MET A 82 -4.77 3.72 -16.85
CA MET A 82 -5.90 3.42 -15.96
C MET A 82 -5.47 2.67 -14.68
N ALA A 83 -4.24 2.14 -14.65
CA ALA A 83 -3.75 1.44 -13.49
C ALA A 83 -3.46 2.41 -12.34
N PHE A 84 -3.77 1.98 -11.12
CA PHE A 84 -3.53 2.76 -9.92
C PHE A 84 -3.22 1.83 -8.76
N TRP A 85 -2.71 2.41 -7.68
CA TRP A 85 -2.46 1.73 -6.43
C TRP A 85 -3.36 2.33 -5.36
N GLU A 86 -4.13 1.51 -4.66
CA GLU A 86 -5.08 2.00 -3.67
C GLU A 86 -5.06 1.12 -2.42
N ILE A 87 -5.06 1.77 -1.27
CA ILE A 87 -5.30 1.11 0.00
C ILE A 87 -6.55 1.74 0.61
N ARG A 88 -7.57 0.92 0.84
CA ARG A 88 -8.87 1.35 1.35
C ARG A 88 -9.16 0.66 2.68
N ILE A 89 -9.74 1.43 3.60
CA ILE A 89 -10.22 0.92 4.89
C ILE A 89 -11.71 0.65 4.75
N GLU A 90 -12.12 -0.57 5.07
CA GLU A 90 -13.53 -0.94 5.12
C GLU A 90 -13.85 -1.55 6.47
N ARG A 91 -15.10 -1.41 6.92
CA ARG A 91 -15.56 -1.99 8.18
C ARG A 91 -16.40 -3.23 7.90
N SER A 92 -16.06 -4.33 8.55
CA SER A 92 -16.87 -5.55 8.48
C SER A 92 -18.19 -5.34 9.22
N GLU A 93 -19.30 -5.59 8.55
CA GLU A 93 -20.62 -5.51 9.16
C GLU A 93 -20.84 -6.62 10.20
N LEU A 94 -20.13 -7.74 10.03
CA LEU A 94 -20.29 -8.90 10.92
C LEU A 94 -19.55 -8.74 12.25
N THR A 95 -18.33 -8.18 12.22
CA THR A 95 -17.46 -8.10 13.40
C THR A 95 -17.25 -6.69 13.93
N GLY A 96 -17.50 -5.67 13.10
CA GLY A 96 -17.15 -4.28 13.40
C GLY A 96 -15.66 -3.99 13.26
N ASN A 97 -14.83 -5.00 13.01
CA ASN A 97 -13.40 -4.81 12.76
C ASN A 97 -13.16 -4.22 11.38
N LEU A 98 -12.01 -3.59 11.21
CA LEU A 98 -11.62 -2.99 9.95
C LEU A 98 -10.92 -4.02 9.06
N ASN A 99 -11.08 -3.84 7.75
CA ASN A 99 -10.35 -4.58 6.72
C ASN A 99 -9.56 -3.60 5.87
N LEU A 100 -8.41 -4.03 5.35
CA LEU A 100 -7.73 -3.34 4.27
C LEU A 100 -8.12 -3.97 2.94
N LEU A 101 -8.51 -3.14 1.99
CA LEU A 101 -8.73 -3.55 0.62
C LEU A 101 -7.65 -2.91 -0.25
N ILE A 102 -6.81 -3.76 -0.82
CA ILE A 102 -5.65 -3.33 -1.60
C ILE A 102 -5.93 -3.60 -3.06
N THR A 103 -5.72 -2.59 -3.90
CA THR A 103 -5.81 -2.69 -5.35
C THR A 103 -4.46 -2.36 -5.95
N ASP A 104 -3.96 -3.23 -6.81
CA ASP A 104 -2.72 -3.05 -7.54
C ASP A 104 -2.86 -3.70 -8.92
N TYR A 105 -1.88 -3.49 -9.78
CA TYR A 105 -1.91 -3.98 -11.16
C TYR A 105 -0.55 -4.57 -11.54
N ALA A 106 -0.59 -5.65 -12.29
CA ALA A 106 0.59 -6.25 -12.89
C ALA A 106 0.20 -6.99 -14.16
N ASP A 107 1.19 -7.34 -14.99
CA ASP A 107 0.96 -8.22 -16.11
C ASP A 107 0.55 -9.60 -15.61
N ALA A 108 -0.18 -10.35 -16.44
CA ALA A 108 -0.74 -11.65 -16.05
C ALA A 108 0.34 -12.61 -15.50
N GLU A 109 1.53 -12.58 -16.07
CA GLU A 109 2.66 -13.42 -15.68
C GLU A 109 3.27 -13.02 -14.34
N ASP A 110 3.06 -11.77 -13.87
CA ASP A 110 3.64 -11.21 -12.66
C ASP A 110 2.64 -11.12 -11.48
N ILE A 111 1.39 -11.45 -11.70
CA ILE A 111 0.32 -11.32 -10.69
C ILE A 111 0.63 -12.15 -9.43
N ASP A 112 1.11 -13.38 -9.58
CA ASP A 112 1.40 -14.24 -8.43
C ASP A 112 2.57 -13.69 -7.62
N ASP A 113 3.59 -13.16 -8.29
CA ASP A 113 4.73 -12.51 -7.62
C ASP A 113 4.29 -11.26 -6.88
N LEU A 114 3.42 -10.45 -7.49
CA LEU A 114 2.86 -9.25 -6.85
C LEU A 114 2.04 -9.62 -5.61
N ARG A 115 1.23 -10.67 -5.68
CA ARG A 115 0.48 -11.15 -4.53
C ARG A 115 1.40 -11.56 -3.39
N GLY A 116 2.50 -12.24 -3.68
CA GLY A 116 3.51 -12.63 -2.69
C GLY A 116 4.15 -11.42 -2.02
N ILE A 117 4.44 -10.36 -2.79
CA ILE A 117 4.97 -9.10 -2.23
C ILE A 117 3.99 -8.47 -1.26
N TRP A 118 2.70 -8.42 -1.61
CA TRP A 118 1.68 -7.87 -0.73
C TRP A 118 1.46 -8.73 0.52
N ASP A 119 1.49 -10.06 0.38
CA ASP A 119 1.37 -10.96 1.53
C ASP A 119 2.51 -10.71 2.53
N ASP A 120 3.74 -10.54 2.05
CA ASP A 120 4.89 -10.22 2.90
C ASP A 120 4.74 -8.85 3.57
N ASN A 121 4.26 -7.85 2.83
CA ASN A 121 4.01 -6.51 3.38
C ASN A 121 2.94 -6.55 4.48
N LEU A 122 1.86 -7.28 4.26
CA LEU A 122 0.77 -7.40 5.23
C LEU A 122 1.21 -8.16 6.48
N ASP A 123 2.03 -9.19 6.32
CA ASP A 123 2.65 -9.88 7.45
C ASP A 123 3.53 -8.94 8.28
N ARG A 124 4.30 -8.09 7.61
CA ARG A 124 5.11 -7.07 8.29
C ARG A 124 4.23 -6.06 9.02
N LEU A 125 3.12 -5.62 8.41
CA LEU A 125 2.17 -4.72 9.05
C LEU A 125 1.67 -5.31 10.38
N HIS A 126 1.29 -6.57 10.37
CA HIS A 126 0.84 -7.27 11.57
C HIS A 126 1.94 -7.32 12.63
N ARG A 127 3.17 -7.66 12.24
CA ARG A 127 4.28 -7.79 13.18
C ARG A 127 4.71 -6.47 13.83
N VAL A 128 4.70 -5.36 13.07
CA VAL A 128 5.18 -4.07 13.59
C VAL A 128 4.10 -3.26 14.28
N SER A 129 2.84 -3.50 14.01
CA SER A 129 1.73 -2.68 14.52
C SER A 129 0.69 -3.47 15.32
N GLY A 130 0.69 -4.79 15.22
CA GLY A 130 -0.33 -5.64 15.84
C GLY A 130 -1.66 -5.62 15.09
N LEU A 131 -1.73 -4.94 13.95
CA LEU A 131 -2.94 -4.90 13.10
C LEU A 131 -3.05 -6.17 12.23
#